data_79b309f84336a44057d9c7e86b3cbecb
#
_entry.id   79b309f84336a44057d9c7e86b3cbecb
#
_cell.length_a   1.000
_cell.length_b   1.000
_cell.length_c   1.000
_cell.angle_alpha   90.00
_cell.angle_beta   90.00
_cell.angle_gamma   90.00
#
_symmetry.space_group_name_H-M   'P 1'
#
loop_
_entity.id
_entity.type
_entity.pdbx_description
1 polymer ?
#
loop_
_entity_poly.entity_id
_entity_poly.type
_entity_poly.pdbx_seq_one_letter_code
_entity_poly.pdbx_strand_id
1 'polypeptide(L)'
;MLKEYADEKTIEIEIMYGTTEKVIISSKLFFCSNPTPNFKTEGGIENRYKQLSFNSHFHTDYIEDNFDTLQFKLDNTLQDKLKHNLNHALISLLIEYGHKYTKTNEIDIPKDFLENQKDTLESNDEV
;
A
#
# COMPACT_ATOMS: atom_id res chain seq x y z
N MET A 1 -8.15 14.63 10.14
CA MET A 1 -8.40 14.32 8.70
C MET A 1 -8.09 12.88 8.34
N LEU A 2 -6.82 12.37 8.37
CA LEU A 2 -6.53 10.94 8.04
C LEU A 2 -7.24 9.95 8.96
N LYS A 3 -7.35 10.25 10.25
CA LYS A 3 -8.04 9.42 11.24
C LYS A 3 -9.55 9.32 10.93
N GLU A 4 -10.19 10.42 10.59
CA GLU A 4 -11.61 10.46 10.21
C GLU A 4 -11.87 9.59 8.97
N TYR A 5 -10.98 9.68 7.94
CA TYR A 5 -11.06 8.81 6.76
C TYR A 5 -10.88 7.32 7.07
N ALA A 6 -10.14 6.98 8.11
CA ALA A 6 -9.89 5.60 8.48
C ALA A 6 -10.94 5.03 9.45
N ASP A 7 -11.59 5.88 10.24
CA ASP A 7 -12.51 5.50 11.32
C ASP A 7 -13.98 5.57 10.90
N GLU A 8 -14.34 6.57 10.12
CA GLU A 8 -15.73 6.87 9.83
C GLU A 8 -16.14 6.31 8.47
N LYS A 9 -17.26 5.60 8.45
CA LYS A 9 -17.88 5.18 7.20
C LYS A 9 -18.51 6.35 6.44
N THR A 10 -18.75 7.47 7.11
CA THR A 10 -19.37 8.67 6.55
C THR A 10 -18.63 9.91 7.00
N ILE A 11 -18.38 10.81 6.07
CA ILE A 11 -17.87 12.16 6.33
C ILE A 11 -18.91 13.20 5.89
N GLU A 12 -18.92 14.33 6.57
CA GLU A 12 -19.68 15.49 6.15
C GLU A 12 -18.81 16.37 5.25
N ILE A 13 -19.27 16.65 4.05
CA ILE A 13 -18.61 17.55 3.11
C ILE A 13 -19.46 18.79 2.87
N GLU A 14 -18.84 19.95 2.95
CA GLU A 14 -19.47 21.21 2.56
C GLU A 14 -19.35 21.38 1.04
N ILE A 15 -20.51 21.49 0.37
CA ILE A 15 -20.55 21.80 -1.05
C ILE A 15 -20.51 23.32 -1.21
N MET A 16 -19.61 23.81 -2.04
CA MET A 16 -19.48 25.24 -2.32
C MET A 16 -20.80 25.79 -2.83
N TYR A 17 -21.38 26.77 -2.11
CA TYR A 17 -22.72 27.34 -2.34
C TYR A 17 -23.91 26.37 -2.10
N GLY A 18 -23.68 25.24 -1.41
CA GLY A 18 -24.69 24.23 -1.12
C GLY A 18 -24.85 23.93 0.36
N THR A 19 -25.59 22.87 0.63
CA THR A 19 -25.75 22.28 1.98
C THR A 19 -24.68 21.25 2.26
N THR A 20 -24.41 21.00 3.54
CA THR A 20 -23.54 19.90 3.98
C THR A 20 -24.19 18.56 3.62
N GLU A 21 -23.46 17.70 2.95
CA GLU A 21 -23.90 16.34 2.61
C GLU A 21 -23.06 15.29 3.30
N LYS A 22 -23.71 14.17 3.68
CA LYS A 22 -23.03 12.99 4.22
C LYS A 22 -22.62 12.06 3.09
N VAL A 23 -21.34 11.80 2.97
CA VAL A 23 -20.77 10.91 1.95
C VAL A 23 -20.19 9.65 2.61
N ILE A 24 -20.55 8.50 2.07
CA ILE A 24 -19.98 7.21 2.53
C ILE A 24 -18.59 7.04 1.93
N ILE A 25 -17.60 6.82 2.79
CA ILE A 25 -16.24 6.53 2.36
C ILE A 25 -16.14 5.07 1.97
N SER A 26 -15.93 4.80 0.68
CA SER A 26 -15.69 3.46 0.14
C SER A 26 -14.25 3.27 -0.36
N SER A 27 -13.43 4.32 -0.30
CA SER A 27 -12.05 4.30 -0.78
C SER A 27 -11.06 3.79 0.28
N LYS A 28 -9.95 3.22 -0.20
CA LYS A 28 -8.77 2.93 0.61
C LYS A 28 -7.67 3.91 0.24
N LEU A 29 -6.88 4.32 1.22
CA LEU A 29 -5.77 5.24 1.01
C LEU A 29 -4.48 4.46 0.80
N PHE A 30 -3.77 4.77 -0.27
CA PHE A 30 -2.44 4.26 -0.56
C PHE A 30 -1.47 5.43 -0.66
N PHE A 31 -0.39 5.33 0.08
CA PHE A 31 0.68 6.31 0.06
C PHE A 31 1.96 5.66 -0.44
N CYS A 32 2.62 6.29 -1.40
CA CYS A 32 3.95 5.90 -1.84
C CYS A 32 4.94 6.97 -1.37
N SER A 33 5.98 6.54 -0.67
CA SER A 33 7.00 7.44 -0.11
C SER A 33 8.36 6.75 -0.16
N ASN A 34 9.41 7.49 -0.50
CA ASN A 34 10.77 6.96 -0.39
C ASN A 34 11.27 6.92 1.07
N PRO A 35 11.09 7.99 1.88
CA PRO A 35 11.40 7.91 3.30
C PRO A 35 10.27 7.20 4.05
N THR A 36 10.62 6.53 5.13
CA THR A 36 9.65 6.03 6.09
C THR A 36 8.78 7.19 6.61
N PRO A 37 7.46 7.06 6.58
CA PRO A 37 6.59 8.13 7.04
C PRO A 37 6.72 8.33 8.54
N ASN A 38 6.83 9.60 8.95
CA ASN A 38 6.78 9.98 10.35
C ASN A 38 5.37 10.45 10.69
N PHE A 39 4.72 9.78 11.63
CA PHE A 39 3.39 10.11 12.12
C PHE A 39 3.27 9.76 13.61
N LYS A 40 2.44 10.50 14.30
CA LYS A 40 2.17 10.18 15.71
C LYS A 40 1.38 8.88 15.82
N THR A 41 1.91 7.94 16.58
CA THR A 41 1.26 6.69 16.95
C THR A 41 0.17 6.97 18.00
N GLU A 42 -0.98 7.47 17.57
CA GLU A 42 -2.13 7.64 18.46
C GLU A 42 -3.12 6.49 18.23
N GLY A 43 -3.66 5.98 19.34
CA GLY A 43 -4.55 4.83 19.49
C GLY A 43 -5.31 4.37 18.24
N GLY A 44 -4.99 3.18 17.79
CA GLY A 44 -5.66 2.51 16.69
C GLY A 44 -5.01 2.66 15.31
N ILE A 45 -3.99 3.49 15.13
CA ILE A 45 -3.21 3.59 13.88
C ILE A 45 -2.53 2.26 13.58
N GLU A 46 -2.01 1.57 14.58
CA GLU A 46 -1.35 0.26 14.46
C GLU A 46 -2.20 -0.78 13.70
N ASN A 47 -3.49 -0.79 13.95
CA ASN A 47 -4.41 -1.73 13.29
C ASN A 47 -4.75 -1.34 11.85
N ARG A 48 -4.57 -0.09 11.46
CA ARG A 48 -4.96 0.49 10.17
C ARG A 48 -3.80 0.70 9.22
N TYR A 49 -2.63 0.99 9.78
CA TYR A 49 -1.41 1.17 9.02
C TYR A 49 -0.88 -0.17 8.54
N LYS A 50 -0.66 -0.29 7.24
CA LYS A 50 -0.02 -1.46 6.62
C LYS A 50 1.10 -0.96 5.74
N GLN A 51 2.31 -1.43 6.02
CA GLN A 51 3.52 -1.04 5.31
C GLN A 51 3.98 -2.14 4.37
N LEU A 52 4.21 -1.77 3.11
CA LEU A 52 4.82 -2.61 2.11
C LEU A 52 6.19 -2.02 1.76
N SER A 53 7.25 -2.72 2.13
CA SER A 53 8.61 -2.31 1.80
C SER A 53 9.05 -2.92 0.47
N PHE A 54 9.57 -2.09 -0.43
CA PHE A 54 10.10 -2.49 -1.72
C PHE A 54 11.63 -2.44 -1.64
N ASN A 55 12.25 -3.56 -1.29
CA ASN A 55 13.68 -3.65 -1.01
C ASN A 55 14.53 -4.01 -2.23
N SER A 56 13.90 -4.24 -3.39
CA SER A 56 14.60 -4.59 -4.62
C SER A 56 15.22 -3.37 -5.28
N HIS A 57 16.47 -3.50 -5.72
CA HIS A 57 17.21 -2.47 -6.44
C HIS A 57 17.36 -2.84 -7.90
N PHE A 58 17.02 -1.92 -8.79
CA PHE A 58 17.08 -2.11 -10.24
C PHE A 58 18.13 -1.18 -10.85
N HIS A 59 19.06 -1.76 -11.60
CA HIS A 59 20.21 -1.07 -12.18
C HIS A 59 20.10 -0.99 -13.70
N THR A 60 20.49 0.16 -14.25
CA THR A 60 20.58 0.35 -15.73
C THR A 60 21.77 -0.35 -16.33
N ASP A 61 22.85 -0.47 -15.57
CA ASP A 61 24.06 -1.17 -16.01
C ASP A 61 23.84 -2.69 -15.98
N TYR A 62 24.69 -3.39 -16.76
CA TYR A 62 24.61 -4.85 -16.77
C TYR A 62 25.04 -5.41 -15.41
N ILE A 63 24.08 -6.04 -14.76
CA ILE A 63 24.31 -6.87 -13.57
C ILE A 63 23.57 -8.20 -13.76
N GLU A 64 24.08 -9.26 -13.17
CA GLU A 64 23.32 -10.50 -13.05
C GLU A 64 22.27 -10.34 -11.95
N ASP A 65 21.07 -10.88 -12.20
CA ASP A 65 20.00 -10.89 -11.20
C ASP A 65 20.45 -11.69 -9.96
N ASN A 66 20.35 -11.05 -8.81
CA ASN A 66 20.75 -11.65 -7.54
C ASN A 66 19.58 -11.56 -6.54
N PHE A 67 18.98 -12.70 -6.24
CA PHE A 67 17.84 -12.80 -5.34
C PHE A 67 18.22 -12.68 -3.86
N ASP A 68 19.47 -13.00 -3.49
CA ASP A 68 19.92 -12.91 -2.10
C ASP A 68 20.17 -11.45 -1.70
N THR A 69 20.67 -10.63 -2.62
CA THR A 69 20.91 -9.19 -2.40
C THR A 69 19.83 -8.29 -2.96
N LEU A 70 18.79 -8.87 -3.57
CA LEU A 70 17.67 -8.16 -4.21
C LEU A 70 18.13 -7.13 -5.25
N GLN A 71 19.18 -7.47 -6.02
CA GLN A 71 19.75 -6.64 -7.09
C GLN A 71 19.32 -7.20 -8.44
N PHE A 72 18.73 -6.39 -9.29
CA PHE A 72 18.16 -6.82 -10.54
C PHE A 72 18.51 -5.87 -11.68
N LYS A 73 18.54 -6.41 -12.89
CA LYS A 73 18.64 -5.59 -14.11
C LYS A 73 17.33 -4.86 -14.35
N LEU A 74 17.41 -3.56 -14.63
CA LEU A 74 16.26 -2.75 -14.99
C LEU A 74 15.71 -3.15 -16.36
N ASP A 75 14.45 -3.54 -16.42
CA ASP A 75 13.72 -3.72 -17.69
C ASP A 75 13.00 -2.43 -18.07
N ASN A 76 13.61 -1.64 -18.95
CA ASN A 76 13.04 -0.39 -19.45
C ASN A 76 11.75 -0.58 -20.26
N THR A 77 11.43 -1.82 -20.66
CA THR A 77 10.22 -2.15 -21.43
C THR A 77 9.06 -2.62 -20.54
N LEU A 78 9.29 -2.79 -19.23
CA LEU A 78 8.30 -3.34 -18.31
C LEU A 78 7.00 -2.54 -18.30
N GLN A 79 7.10 -1.22 -18.33
CA GLN A 79 5.91 -0.35 -18.31
C GLN A 79 5.03 -0.59 -19.54
N ASP A 80 5.64 -0.73 -20.71
CA ASP A 80 4.89 -0.99 -21.95
C ASP A 80 4.36 -2.42 -21.99
N LYS A 81 5.11 -3.40 -21.49
CA LYS A 81 4.63 -4.77 -21.32
C LYS A 81 3.41 -4.83 -20.40
N LEU A 82 3.44 -4.12 -19.28
CA LEU A 82 2.30 -4.06 -18.33
C LEU A 82 1.06 -3.44 -18.98
N LYS A 83 1.24 -2.38 -19.76
CA LYS A 83 0.11 -1.71 -20.42
C LYS A 83 -0.54 -2.52 -21.53
N HIS A 84 0.25 -3.27 -22.29
CA HIS A 84 -0.21 -3.89 -23.54
C HIS A 84 -0.31 -5.42 -23.48
N ASN A 85 0.67 -6.08 -22.90
CA ASN A 85 0.79 -7.54 -22.95
C ASN A 85 0.44 -8.24 -21.65
N LEU A 86 0.72 -7.63 -20.51
CA LEU A 86 0.56 -8.23 -19.18
C LEU A 86 -0.65 -7.71 -18.40
N ASN A 87 -1.40 -6.76 -18.94
CA ASN A 87 -2.58 -6.20 -18.28
C ASN A 87 -3.62 -7.27 -17.95
N HIS A 88 -3.90 -8.21 -18.86
CA HIS A 88 -4.84 -9.31 -18.62
C HIS A 88 -4.35 -10.26 -17.52
N ALA A 89 -3.05 -10.57 -17.50
CA ALA A 89 -2.45 -11.40 -16.46
C ALA A 89 -2.55 -10.72 -15.09
N LEU A 90 -2.28 -9.43 -15.01
CA LEU A 90 -2.43 -8.64 -13.77
C LEU A 90 -3.87 -8.63 -13.28
N ILE A 91 -4.84 -8.38 -14.18
CA ILE A 91 -6.27 -8.39 -13.82
C ILE A 91 -6.70 -9.76 -13.32
N SER A 92 -6.26 -10.84 -13.99
CA SER A 92 -6.58 -12.21 -13.57
C SER A 92 -6.03 -12.51 -12.17
N LEU A 93 -4.80 -12.08 -11.89
CA LEU A 93 -4.18 -12.20 -10.57
C LEU A 93 -4.98 -11.44 -9.49
N LEU A 94 -5.36 -10.19 -9.77
CA LEU A 94 -6.16 -9.38 -8.85
C LEU A 94 -7.54 -10.00 -8.57
N ILE A 95 -8.19 -10.58 -9.58
CA ILE A 95 -9.46 -11.27 -9.43
C ILE A 95 -9.29 -12.53 -8.56
N GLU A 96 -8.23 -13.31 -8.78
CA GLU A 96 -7.94 -14.50 -7.98
C GLU A 96 -7.76 -14.16 -6.50
N TYR A 97 -6.91 -13.19 -6.19
CA TYR A 97 -6.70 -12.74 -4.81
C TYR A 97 -7.94 -12.08 -4.20
N GLY A 98 -8.68 -11.29 -4.98
CA GLY A 98 -9.95 -10.72 -4.55
C GLY A 98 -10.99 -11.80 -4.20
N HIS A 99 -11.06 -12.87 -5.00
CA HIS A 99 -11.94 -13.99 -4.72
C HIS A 99 -11.52 -14.80 -3.48
N LYS A 100 -10.20 -15.00 -3.28
CA LYS A 100 -9.67 -15.61 -2.06
C LYS A 100 -10.06 -14.79 -0.84
N TYR A 101 -9.86 -13.47 -0.88
CA TYR A 101 -10.22 -12.57 0.20
C TYR A 101 -11.72 -12.58 0.51
N THR A 102 -12.58 -12.55 -0.50
CA THR A 102 -14.05 -12.57 -0.29
C THR A 102 -14.56 -13.87 0.33
N LYS A 103 -13.83 -14.97 0.15
CA LYS A 103 -14.18 -16.26 0.77
C LYS A 103 -13.73 -16.38 2.22
N THR A 104 -12.52 -15.91 2.52
CA THR A 104 -11.90 -16.09 3.84
C THR A 104 -12.10 -14.87 4.74
N ASN A 105 -12.32 -13.70 4.14
CA ASN A 105 -12.27 -12.39 4.78
C ASN A 105 -10.95 -12.13 5.52
N GLU A 106 -9.89 -12.84 5.12
CA GLU A 106 -8.57 -12.77 5.71
C GLU A 106 -7.54 -12.40 4.64
N ILE A 107 -6.54 -11.64 5.04
CA ILE A 107 -5.36 -11.32 4.24
C ILE A 107 -4.20 -12.03 4.90
N ASP A 108 -3.56 -12.91 4.15
CA ASP A 108 -2.31 -13.55 4.56
C ASP A 108 -1.17 -12.52 4.44
N ILE A 109 -0.80 -11.95 5.56
CA ILE A 109 0.22 -10.91 5.63
C ILE A 109 1.57 -11.59 5.92
N PRO A 110 2.58 -11.47 5.05
CA PRO A 110 3.90 -12.00 5.30
C PRO A 110 4.51 -11.45 6.60
N LYS A 111 5.29 -12.29 7.30
CA LYS A 111 5.89 -11.91 8.59
C LYS A 111 6.78 -10.68 8.49
N ASP A 112 7.55 -10.59 7.42
CA ASP A 112 8.45 -9.45 7.17
C ASP A 112 7.73 -8.10 7.12
N PHE A 113 6.47 -8.10 6.63
CA PHE A 113 5.65 -6.88 6.64
C PHE A 113 5.21 -6.49 8.06
N LEU A 114 4.90 -7.48 8.89
CA LEU A 114 4.53 -7.23 10.28
C LEU A 114 5.71 -6.71 11.09
N GLU A 115 6.91 -7.24 10.86
CA GLU A 115 8.15 -6.78 11.49
C GLU A 115 8.48 -5.35 11.06
N ASN A 116 8.52 -5.06 9.76
CA ASN A 116 8.76 -3.72 9.24
C ASN A 116 7.73 -2.69 9.74
N GLN A 117 6.46 -3.10 9.84
CA GLN A 117 5.40 -2.25 10.39
C GLN A 117 5.67 -1.92 11.86
N LYS A 118 6.05 -2.93 12.64
CA LYS A 118 6.36 -2.78 14.07
C LYS A 118 7.54 -1.84 14.28
N ASP A 119 8.65 -2.07 13.59
CA ASP A 119 9.85 -1.23 13.67
C ASP A 119 9.55 0.25 13.33
N THR A 120 8.71 0.47 12.32
CA THR A 120 8.29 1.83 11.96
C THR A 120 7.45 2.48 13.05
N LEU A 121 6.53 1.75 13.66
CA LEU A 121 5.68 2.27 14.74
C LEU A 121 6.52 2.58 15.98
N GLU A 122 7.44 1.69 16.39
CA GLU A 122 8.32 1.89 17.52
C GLU A 122 9.25 3.10 17.31
N SER A 123 9.81 3.28 16.12
CA SER A 123 10.66 4.44 15.81
C SER A 123 9.91 5.78 15.84
N ASN A 124 8.60 5.77 15.62
CA ASN A 124 7.76 6.98 15.69
C ASN A 124 7.30 7.31 17.13
N ASP A 125 7.32 6.35 18.05
CA ASP A 125 6.95 6.59 19.45
C ASP A 125 8.09 7.23 20.27
N GLU A 126 9.34 7.17 19.76
CA GLU A 126 10.52 7.74 20.43
C GLU A 126 10.71 9.25 20.17
N VAL A 127 9.85 9.91 19.43
CA VAL A 127 9.89 11.33 19.06
C VAL A 127 8.77 12.10 19.75
#